data_37b8cbb4a534c702d90a99a94366df0a
#
_entry.id   37b8cbb4a534c702d90a99a94366df0a
#
_cell.length_a   1.000
_cell.length_b   1.000
_cell.length_c   1.000
_cell.angle_alpha   90.00
_cell.angle_beta   90.00
_cell.angle_gamma   90.00
#
_symmetry.space_group_name_H-M   'P 1'
#
loop_
_entity.id
_entity.type
_entity.pdbx_description
1 polymer ?
#
loop_
_entity_poly.entity_id
_entity_poly.type
_entity_poly.pdbx_seq_one_letter_code
_entity_poly.pdbx_strand_id
1 'polypeptide(L)'
;MRALRVGLTGGIGAGKSEVSRRLASYGAVVIDADAAAREVVAPGTPGLAEVVAEFGQDVLRSDGTLDRDRLGQLVFADDSLRMKLNAIIHPRVAERMAELERAAAGEAVIVHDIPLLAENHLEGNFDVVVVVDVPPRVQAERLARARGMPRAQAEERMRAQASREERLAIATIVVDNSGSLAELDREAGDLWSELRRRALALAD
;
A
#
# COMPACT_ATOMS: atom_id res chain seq x y z
N MET A 1 10.27 -5.40 -23.82
CA MET A 1 8.99 -4.69 -23.57
C MET A 1 8.99 -4.22 -22.13
N ARG A 2 8.53 -3.00 -21.85
CA ARG A 2 8.42 -2.46 -20.49
C ARG A 2 7.05 -2.84 -19.92
N ALA A 3 7.01 -3.35 -18.69
CA ALA A 3 5.75 -3.61 -18.00
C ALA A 3 5.02 -2.30 -17.68
N LEU A 4 3.68 -2.33 -17.68
CA LEU A 4 2.83 -1.25 -17.18
C LEU A 4 2.94 -1.21 -15.64
N ARG A 5 3.40 -0.08 -15.08
CA ARG A 5 3.51 0.14 -13.64
C ARG A 5 2.26 0.81 -13.11
N VAL A 6 1.55 0.13 -12.26
CA VAL A 6 0.27 0.59 -11.68
C VAL A 6 0.44 0.85 -10.19
N GLY A 7 0.17 2.06 -9.72
CA GLY A 7 0.04 2.36 -8.31
C GLY A 7 -1.40 2.14 -7.85
N LEU A 8 -1.63 1.22 -6.93
CA LEU A 8 -2.96 0.95 -6.34
C LEU A 8 -3.03 1.51 -4.93
N THR A 9 -3.97 2.41 -4.71
CA THR A 9 -4.18 3.04 -3.39
C THR A 9 -5.66 3.15 -3.05
N GLY A 10 -5.96 3.65 -1.86
CA GLY A 10 -7.33 3.85 -1.37
C GLY A 10 -7.35 4.08 0.12
N GLY A 11 -8.34 4.82 0.60
CA GLY A 11 -8.50 5.11 2.02
C GLY A 11 -8.71 3.87 2.88
N ILE A 12 -8.44 3.99 4.17
CA ILE A 12 -8.69 2.92 5.13
C ILE A 12 -10.14 2.43 5.03
N GLY A 13 -10.36 1.12 4.91
CA GLY A 13 -11.70 0.55 4.76
C GLY A 13 -12.28 0.64 3.33
N ALA A 14 -11.57 1.20 2.35
CA ALA A 14 -12.03 1.26 0.95
C ALA A 14 -12.10 -0.12 0.27
N GLY A 15 -11.39 -1.13 0.80
CA GLY A 15 -11.37 -2.48 0.21
C GLY A 15 -10.30 -2.69 -0.85
N LYS A 16 -9.23 -1.91 -0.82
CA LYS A 16 -8.06 -2.01 -1.72
C LYS A 16 -7.55 -3.45 -1.86
N SER A 17 -7.44 -4.18 -0.75
CA SER A 17 -6.95 -5.57 -0.74
C SER A 17 -7.85 -6.54 -1.54
N GLU A 18 -9.15 -6.27 -1.64
CA GLU A 18 -10.08 -7.05 -2.45
C GLU A 18 -9.85 -6.82 -3.95
N VAL A 19 -9.54 -5.57 -4.34
CA VAL A 19 -9.17 -5.23 -5.72
C VAL A 19 -7.80 -5.84 -6.05
N SER A 20 -6.82 -5.67 -5.17
CA SER A 20 -5.47 -6.23 -5.30
C SER A 20 -5.50 -7.74 -5.53
N ARG A 21 -6.28 -8.49 -4.73
CA ARG A 21 -6.44 -9.94 -4.85
C ARG A 21 -7.08 -10.35 -6.20
N ARG A 22 -8.07 -9.59 -6.68
CA ARG A 22 -8.69 -9.86 -7.99
C ARG A 22 -7.72 -9.63 -9.14
N LEU A 23 -6.99 -8.52 -9.12
CA LEU A 23 -5.98 -8.25 -10.13
C LEU A 23 -4.90 -9.35 -10.18
N ALA A 24 -4.45 -9.83 -9.01
CA ALA A 24 -3.55 -10.98 -8.93
C ALA A 24 -4.15 -12.24 -9.56
N SER A 25 -5.44 -12.52 -9.30
CA SER A 25 -6.12 -13.69 -9.88
C SER A 25 -6.32 -13.60 -11.40
N TYR A 26 -6.30 -12.41 -11.95
CA TYR A 26 -6.35 -12.16 -13.39
C TYR A 26 -4.98 -12.21 -14.08
N GLY A 27 -3.89 -12.29 -13.30
CA GLY A 27 -2.52 -12.42 -13.79
C GLY A 27 -1.66 -11.18 -13.66
N ALA A 28 -2.06 -10.18 -12.86
CA ALA A 28 -1.18 -9.10 -12.47
C ALA A 28 -0.13 -9.58 -11.46
N VAL A 29 1.11 -9.12 -11.59
CA VAL A 29 2.09 -9.24 -10.51
C VAL A 29 1.82 -8.15 -9.49
N VAL A 30 1.48 -8.54 -8.26
CA VAL A 30 1.19 -7.59 -7.17
C VAL A 30 2.38 -7.50 -6.23
N ILE A 31 2.88 -6.28 -6.04
CA ILE A 31 3.95 -5.94 -5.10
C ILE A 31 3.33 -5.16 -3.94
N ASP A 32 3.25 -5.79 -2.77
CA ASP A 32 2.70 -5.19 -1.55
C ASP A 32 3.81 -4.43 -0.79
N ALA A 33 3.71 -3.10 -0.71
CA ALA A 33 4.67 -2.25 -0.04
C ALA A 33 4.71 -2.50 1.49
N ASP A 34 3.59 -2.87 2.11
CA ASP A 34 3.54 -3.21 3.54
C ASP A 34 4.25 -4.55 3.81
N ALA A 35 4.14 -5.53 2.88
CA ALA A 35 4.89 -6.77 2.95
C ALA A 35 6.39 -6.52 2.79
N ALA A 36 6.80 -5.74 1.79
CA ALA A 36 8.19 -5.33 1.60
C ALA A 36 8.76 -4.63 2.84
N ALA A 37 7.99 -3.70 3.47
CA ALA A 37 8.38 -3.03 4.69
C ALA A 37 8.51 -3.98 5.90
N ARG A 38 7.84 -5.12 5.87
CA ARG A 38 8.01 -6.17 6.88
C ARG A 38 9.25 -7.01 6.63
N GLU A 39 9.51 -7.35 5.37
CA GLU A 39 10.64 -8.17 4.96
C GLU A 39 11.98 -7.48 5.26
N VAL A 40 12.12 -6.19 4.96
CA VAL A 40 13.39 -5.46 5.12
C VAL A 40 13.85 -5.31 6.58
N VAL A 41 12.97 -5.54 7.55
CA VAL A 41 13.29 -5.56 8.99
C VAL A 41 13.00 -6.93 9.63
N ALA A 42 13.00 -8.00 8.85
CA ALA A 42 12.90 -9.37 9.38
C ALA A 42 14.21 -9.76 10.10
N PRO A 43 14.17 -10.76 11.00
CA PRO A 43 15.37 -11.25 11.69
C PRO A 43 16.50 -11.60 10.71
N GLY A 44 17.70 -11.13 11.02
CA GLY A 44 18.90 -11.35 10.19
C GLY A 44 19.10 -10.37 9.03
N THR A 45 18.20 -9.41 8.83
CA THR A 45 18.36 -8.39 7.77
C THR A 45 19.23 -7.22 8.24
N PRO A 46 19.98 -6.56 7.31
CA PRO A 46 20.68 -5.32 7.61
C PRO A 46 19.75 -4.20 8.12
N GLY A 47 18.51 -4.14 7.62
CA GLY A 47 17.53 -3.16 8.05
C GLY A 47 17.16 -3.31 9.52
N LEU A 48 16.94 -4.53 10.02
CA LEU A 48 16.69 -4.76 11.43
C LEU A 48 17.91 -4.39 12.28
N ALA A 49 19.12 -4.73 11.82
CA ALA A 49 20.36 -4.40 12.53
C ALA A 49 20.52 -2.88 12.72
N GLU A 50 20.23 -2.08 11.69
CA GLU A 50 20.30 -0.62 11.78
C GLU A 50 19.17 -0.03 12.66
N VAL A 51 17.97 -0.59 12.60
CA VAL A 51 16.89 -0.18 13.52
C VAL A 51 17.30 -0.44 14.96
N VAL A 52 17.89 -1.60 15.25
CA VAL A 52 18.39 -1.91 16.61
C VAL A 52 19.54 -1.01 17.02
N ALA A 53 20.45 -0.67 16.10
CA ALA A 53 21.56 0.25 16.39
C ALA A 53 21.06 1.67 16.75
N GLU A 54 20.00 2.15 16.10
CA GLU A 54 19.43 3.49 16.34
C GLU A 54 18.48 3.52 17.55
N PHE A 55 17.65 2.49 17.74
CA PHE A 55 16.55 2.49 18.71
C PHE A 55 16.82 1.62 19.96
N GLY A 56 17.90 0.86 19.95
CA GLY A 56 18.29 -0.03 21.05
C GLY A 56 17.65 -1.43 20.95
N GLN A 57 18.10 -2.32 21.83
CA GLN A 57 17.61 -3.72 21.87
C GLN A 57 16.15 -3.83 22.36
N ASP A 58 15.64 -2.83 23.06
CA ASP A 58 14.30 -2.82 23.63
C ASP A 58 13.18 -2.79 22.56
N VAL A 59 13.53 -2.56 21.29
CA VAL A 59 12.61 -2.68 20.16
C VAL A 59 12.51 -4.10 19.60
N LEU A 60 13.20 -5.08 20.18
CA LEU A 60 13.09 -6.48 19.82
C LEU A 60 12.21 -7.23 20.82
N ARG A 61 11.49 -8.21 20.31
CA ARG A 61 10.86 -9.26 21.10
C ARG A 61 11.88 -10.33 21.50
N SER A 62 11.50 -11.20 22.42
CA SER A 62 12.36 -12.29 22.90
C SER A 62 12.76 -13.31 21.83
N ASP A 63 12.03 -13.39 20.73
CA ASP A 63 12.31 -14.23 19.57
C ASP A 63 13.21 -13.54 18.52
N GLY A 64 13.71 -12.33 18.80
CA GLY A 64 14.55 -11.54 17.90
C GLY A 64 13.78 -10.83 16.79
N THR A 65 12.46 -10.88 16.76
CA THR A 65 11.65 -10.10 15.82
C THR A 65 11.44 -8.67 16.31
N LEU A 66 11.20 -7.76 15.36
CA LEU A 66 10.90 -6.35 15.69
C LEU A 66 9.55 -6.23 16.41
N ASP A 67 9.56 -5.61 17.58
CA ASP A 67 8.33 -5.18 18.29
C ASP A 67 7.81 -3.88 17.66
N ARG A 68 6.91 -4.05 16.70
CA ARG A 68 6.32 -2.93 15.93
C ARG A 68 5.48 -2.00 16.79
N ASP A 69 4.84 -2.54 17.83
CA ASP A 69 4.00 -1.73 18.73
C ASP A 69 4.89 -0.84 19.59
N ARG A 70 5.98 -1.41 20.12
CA ARG A 70 6.98 -0.67 20.89
C ARG A 70 7.66 0.42 20.04
N LEU A 71 8.15 0.05 18.86
CA LEU A 71 8.77 1.02 17.94
C LEU A 71 7.77 2.09 17.52
N GLY A 72 6.53 1.68 17.22
CA GLY A 72 5.45 2.59 16.86
C GLY A 72 5.19 3.65 17.94
N GLN A 73 5.16 3.26 19.23
CA GLN A 73 5.01 4.20 20.34
C GLN A 73 6.14 5.23 20.40
N LEU A 74 7.39 4.81 20.17
CA LEU A 74 8.55 5.70 20.16
C LEU A 74 8.47 6.75 19.06
N VAL A 75 8.19 6.30 17.83
CA VAL A 75 8.18 7.21 16.66
C VAL A 75 6.90 8.03 16.56
N PHE A 76 5.82 7.62 17.20
CA PHE A 76 4.60 8.42 17.32
C PHE A 76 4.77 9.61 18.25
N ALA A 77 5.56 9.45 19.30
CA ALA A 77 5.81 10.48 20.31
C ALA A 77 6.90 11.49 19.90
N ASP A 78 7.75 11.15 18.90
CA ASP A 78 8.90 11.96 18.50
C ASP A 78 9.11 11.94 16.98
N ASP A 79 8.89 13.09 16.35
CA ASP A 79 9.06 13.29 14.91
C ASP A 79 10.50 13.07 14.44
N SER A 80 11.50 13.37 15.29
CA SER A 80 12.92 13.13 14.96
C SER A 80 13.20 11.64 14.88
N LEU A 81 12.69 10.83 15.80
CA LEU A 81 12.80 9.37 15.75
C LEU A 81 12.06 8.80 14.56
N ARG A 82 10.90 9.36 14.21
CA ARG A 82 10.17 8.96 13.00
C ARG A 82 10.97 9.23 11.74
N MET A 83 11.62 10.39 11.62
CA MET A 83 12.50 10.70 10.47
C MET A 83 13.69 9.74 10.38
N LYS A 84 14.33 9.40 11.50
CA LYS A 84 15.42 8.43 11.54
C LYS A 84 14.97 7.03 11.09
N LEU A 85 13.82 6.56 11.57
CA LEU A 85 13.23 5.29 11.15
C LEU A 85 12.98 5.29 9.65
N ASN A 86 12.37 6.35 9.13
CA ASN A 86 12.08 6.49 7.71
C ASN A 86 13.35 6.50 6.85
N ALA A 87 14.42 7.16 7.31
CA ALA A 87 15.71 7.16 6.63
C ALA A 87 16.36 5.76 6.54
N ILE A 88 16.09 4.89 7.51
CA ILE A 88 16.55 3.49 7.49
C ILE A 88 15.66 2.63 6.58
N ILE A 89 14.34 2.77 6.70
CA ILE A 89 13.39 1.83 6.07
C ILE A 89 13.11 2.18 4.61
N HIS A 90 12.87 3.45 4.28
CA HIS A 90 12.43 3.84 2.93
C HIS A 90 13.38 3.39 1.80
N PRO A 91 14.71 3.57 1.91
CA PRO A 91 15.63 3.12 0.86
C PRO A 91 15.56 1.60 0.64
N ARG A 92 15.44 0.84 1.72
CA ARG A 92 15.39 -0.62 1.69
C ARG A 92 14.10 -1.15 1.10
N VAL A 93 12.98 -0.51 1.45
CA VAL A 93 11.69 -0.84 0.85
C VAL A 93 11.72 -0.54 -0.65
N ALA A 94 12.25 0.62 -1.05
CA ALA A 94 12.37 0.98 -2.46
C ALA A 94 13.25 -0.02 -3.22
N GLU A 95 14.39 -0.42 -2.68
CA GLU A 95 15.28 -1.44 -3.25
C GLU A 95 14.57 -2.80 -3.36
N ARG A 96 13.90 -3.25 -2.28
CA ARG A 96 13.16 -4.51 -2.27
C ARG A 96 12.03 -4.53 -3.30
N MET A 97 11.27 -3.44 -3.41
CA MET A 97 10.24 -3.30 -4.43
C MET A 97 10.83 -3.34 -5.85
N ALA A 98 11.98 -2.68 -6.07
CA ALA A 98 12.67 -2.72 -7.36
C ALA A 98 13.23 -4.12 -7.69
N GLU A 99 13.67 -4.90 -6.70
CA GLU A 99 14.04 -6.31 -6.89
C GLU A 99 12.84 -7.16 -7.32
N LEU A 100 11.70 -7.01 -6.64
CA LEU A 100 10.47 -7.72 -6.97
C LEU A 100 9.98 -7.34 -8.38
N GLU A 101 10.08 -6.06 -8.75
CA GLU A 101 9.76 -5.58 -10.09
C GLU A 101 10.70 -6.18 -11.15
N ARG A 102 12.01 -6.24 -10.88
CA ARG A 102 12.96 -6.90 -11.79
C ARG A 102 12.71 -8.40 -11.93
N ALA A 103 12.32 -9.07 -10.85
CA ALA A 103 11.97 -10.49 -10.89
C ALA A 103 10.69 -10.76 -11.70
N ALA A 104 9.79 -9.78 -11.76
CA ALA A 104 8.58 -9.79 -12.57
C ALA A 104 8.82 -9.30 -14.03
N ALA A 105 10.08 -9.11 -14.44
CA ALA A 105 10.41 -8.64 -15.78
C ALA A 105 9.86 -9.58 -16.85
N GLY A 106 9.10 -9.01 -17.79
CA GLY A 106 8.36 -9.75 -18.84
C GLY A 106 6.86 -9.83 -18.59
N GLU A 107 6.39 -9.56 -17.38
CA GLU A 107 4.96 -9.46 -17.10
C GLU A 107 4.36 -8.15 -17.63
N ALA A 108 3.15 -8.22 -18.19
CA ALA A 108 2.54 -7.08 -18.84
C ALA A 108 2.06 -6.00 -17.87
N VAL A 109 1.64 -6.37 -16.65
CA VAL A 109 1.06 -5.47 -15.64
C VAL A 109 1.64 -5.76 -14.26
N ILE A 110 2.30 -4.77 -13.66
CA ILE A 110 2.83 -4.82 -12.29
C ILE A 110 2.05 -3.81 -11.44
N VAL A 111 1.40 -4.30 -10.40
CA VAL A 111 0.58 -3.50 -9.47
C VAL A 111 1.33 -3.32 -8.16
N HIS A 112 1.69 -2.09 -7.85
CA HIS A 112 2.25 -1.71 -6.55
C HIS A 112 1.10 -1.34 -5.60
N ASP A 113 0.85 -2.18 -4.62
CA ASP A 113 -0.17 -1.98 -3.59
C ASP A 113 0.40 -1.09 -2.48
N ILE A 114 0.07 0.21 -2.50
CA ILE A 114 0.66 1.25 -1.64
C ILE A 114 -0.45 2.01 -0.90
N PRO A 115 -0.66 1.75 0.40
CA PRO A 115 -1.72 2.43 1.17
C PRO A 115 -1.57 3.95 1.23
N LEU A 116 -0.33 4.45 1.38
CA LEU A 116 -0.02 5.87 1.57
C LEU A 116 0.61 6.50 0.32
N LEU A 117 0.08 6.16 -0.87
CA LEU A 117 0.60 6.66 -2.15
C LEU A 117 0.39 8.17 -2.28
N ALA A 118 -0.80 8.66 -1.96
CA ALA A 118 -1.15 10.09 -2.03
C ALA A 118 -0.38 10.91 -0.98
N GLU A 119 -0.31 10.41 0.26
CA GLU A 119 0.37 11.07 1.38
C GLU A 119 1.88 11.26 1.13
N ASN A 120 2.49 10.33 0.38
CA ASN A 120 3.91 10.37 0.05
C ASN A 120 4.19 10.93 -1.36
N HIS A 121 3.19 11.45 -2.08
CA HIS A 121 3.31 12.04 -3.42
C HIS A 121 4.03 11.13 -4.42
N LEU A 122 3.64 9.83 -4.44
CA LEU A 122 4.30 8.81 -5.25
C LEU A 122 3.67 8.63 -6.64
N GLU A 123 2.62 9.36 -6.97
CA GLU A 123 1.84 9.22 -8.21
C GLU A 123 2.70 9.32 -9.47
N GLY A 124 3.71 10.18 -9.46
CA GLY A 124 4.63 10.37 -10.59
C GLY A 124 5.52 9.16 -10.92
N ASN A 125 5.54 8.13 -10.04
CA ASN A 125 6.32 6.91 -10.25
C ASN A 125 5.59 5.83 -11.06
N PHE A 126 4.31 6.06 -11.42
CA PHE A 126 3.46 5.07 -12.04
C PHE A 126 2.89 5.55 -13.37
N ASP A 127 2.67 4.63 -14.30
CA ASP A 127 2.00 4.91 -15.57
C ASP A 127 0.49 5.12 -15.37
N VAL A 128 -0.06 4.43 -14.36
CA VAL A 128 -1.46 4.49 -13.97
C VAL A 128 -1.57 4.51 -12.45
N VAL A 129 -2.37 5.42 -11.92
CA VAL A 129 -2.76 5.42 -10.50
C VAL A 129 -4.21 4.99 -10.39
N VAL A 130 -4.44 3.87 -9.72
CA VAL A 130 -5.77 3.33 -9.42
C VAL A 130 -6.13 3.67 -7.98
N VAL A 131 -7.23 4.39 -7.82
CA VAL A 131 -7.77 4.72 -6.50
C VAL A 131 -9.04 3.92 -6.25
N VAL A 132 -9.02 3.05 -5.22
CA VAL A 132 -10.21 2.38 -4.74
C VAL A 132 -10.96 3.34 -3.82
N ASP A 133 -12.15 3.75 -4.25
CA ASP A 133 -12.94 4.76 -3.56
C ASP A 133 -14.24 4.21 -2.99
N VAL A 134 -14.62 4.74 -1.85
CA VAL A 134 -15.94 4.60 -1.24
C VAL A 134 -16.27 5.86 -0.45
N PRO A 135 -17.57 6.19 -0.28
CA PRO A 135 -17.97 7.30 0.56
C PRO A 135 -17.48 7.14 2.00
N PRO A 136 -17.09 8.23 2.71
CA PRO A 136 -16.57 8.18 4.09
C PRO A 136 -17.47 7.42 5.06
N ARG A 137 -18.81 7.51 4.90
CA ARG A 137 -19.76 6.74 5.70
C ARG A 137 -19.55 5.23 5.55
N VAL A 138 -19.35 4.76 4.32
CA VAL A 138 -19.12 3.33 4.03
C VAL A 138 -17.79 2.86 4.63
N GLN A 139 -16.75 3.69 4.57
CA GLN A 139 -15.46 3.39 5.23
C GLN A 139 -15.65 3.17 6.73
N ALA A 140 -16.31 4.10 7.43
CA ALA A 140 -16.56 4.01 8.87
C ALA A 140 -17.40 2.77 9.24
N GLU A 141 -18.45 2.47 8.47
CA GLU A 141 -19.30 1.28 8.66
C GLU A 141 -18.51 -0.02 8.49
N ARG A 142 -17.63 -0.10 7.47
CA ARG A 142 -16.78 -1.26 7.23
C ARG A 142 -15.75 -1.47 8.33
N LEU A 143 -15.12 -0.39 8.82
CA LEU A 143 -14.16 -0.45 9.92
C LEU A 143 -14.83 -0.91 11.23
N ALA A 144 -16.02 -0.42 11.52
CA ALA A 144 -16.79 -0.87 12.68
C ALA A 144 -17.13 -2.36 12.59
N ARG A 145 -17.63 -2.81 11.43
CA ARG A 145 -18.05 -4.21 11.23
C ARG A 145 -16.88 -5.20 11.20
N ALA A 146 -15.82 -4.88 10.44
CA ALA A 146 -14.73 -5.82 10.20
C ALA A 146 -13.69 -5.86 11.32
N ARG A 147 -13.52 -4.75 12.05
CA ARG A 147 -12.44 -4.60 13.06
C ARG A 147 -12.96 -4.26 14.46
N GLY A 148 -14.28 -4.18 14.66
CA GLY A 148 -14.87 -3.74 15.93
C GLY A 148 -14.45 -2.33 16.33
N MET A 149 -14.01 -1.50 15.37
CA MET A 149 -13.43 -0.19 15.62
C MET A 149 -14.52 0.82 15.99
N PRO A 150 -14.42 1.52 17.14
CA PRO A 150 -15.35 2.60 17.48
C PRO A 150 -15.35 3.69 16.39
N ARG A 151 -16.51 4.27 16.12
CA ARG A 151 -16.67 5.28 15.06
C ARG A 151 -15.69 6.45 15.18
N ALA A 152 -15.50 6.96 16.40
CA ALA A 152 -14.57 8.06 16.66
C ALA A 152 -13.12 7.70 16.26
N GLN A 153 -12.69 6.48 16.57
CA GLN A 153 -11.37 5.98 16.18
C GLN A 153 -11.25 5.78 14.66
N ALA A 154 -12.33 5.32 14.00
CA ALA A 154 -12.35 5.19 12.54
C ALA A 154 -12.20 6.56 11.87
N GLU A 155 -12.97 7.56 12.33
CA GLU A 155 -12.91 8.94 11.83
C GLU A 155 -11.54 9.59 12.08
N GLU A 156 -10.90 9.32 13.22
CA GLU A 156 -9.53 9.78 13.51
C GLU A 156 -8.51 9.20 12.52
N ARG A 157 -8.56 7.89 12.27
CA ARG A 157 -7.68 7.23 11.30
C ARG A 157 -7.92 7.70 9.87
N MET A 158 -9.16 7.98 9.52
CA MET A 158 -9.49 8.56 8.21
C MET A 158 -8.94 9.98 8.07
N ARG A 159 -8.99 10.82 9.12
CA ARG A 159 -8.41 12.18 9.12
C ARG A 159 -6.88 12.19 9.08
N ALA A 160 -6.24 11.14 9.55
CA ALA A 160 -4.78 11.00 9.50
C ALA A 160 -4.25 10.63 8.10
N GLN A 161 -5.14 10.28 7.17
CA GLN A 161 -4.82 10.03 5.76
C GLN A 161 -5.10 11.26 4.90
N ALA A 162 -4.58 11.28 3.67
CA ALA A 162 -4.97 12.25 2.66
C ALA A 162 -6.51 12.28 2.51
N SER A 163 -7.08 13.44 2.23
CA SER A 163 -8.52 13.57 2.01
C SER A 163 -8.98 12.73 0.80
N ARG A 164 -10.26 12.45 0.71
CA ARG A 164 -10.84 11.76 -0.44
C ARG A 164 -10.57 12.54 -1.73
N GLU A 165 -10.69 13.86 -1.67
CA GLU A 165 -10.47 14.80 -2.76
C GLU A 165 -9.02 14.73 -3.26
N GLU A 166 -8.04 14.75 -2.36
CA GLU A 166 -6.63 14.63 -2.71
C GLU A 166 -6.32 13.29 -3.37
N ARG A 167 -6.86 12.18 -2.85
CA ARG A 167 -6.70 10.86 -3.49
C ARG A 167 -7.33 10.81 -4.88
N LEU A 168 -8.53 11.36 -5.05
CA LEU A 168 -9.21 11.38 -6.35
C LEU A 168 -8.50 12.28 -7.35
N ALA A 169 -7.85 13.36 -6.90
CA ALA A 169 -7.12 14.29 -7.77
C ALA A 169 -5.91 13.64 -8.47
N ILE A 170 -5.29 12.65 -7.86
CA ILE A 170 -4.15 11.92 -8.46
C ILE A 170 -4.57 10.67 -9.23
N ALA A 171 -5.87 10.31 -9.22
CA ALA A 171 -6.35 9.09 -9.84
C ALA A 171 -6.33 9.17 -11.37
N THR A 172 -5.72 8.18 -12.02
CA THR A 172 -5.91 7.93 -13.45
C THR A 172 -7.19 7.13 -13.69
N ILE A 173 -7.48 6.18 -12.78
CA ILE A 173 -8.68 5.34 -12.79
C ILE A 173 -9.23 5.28 -11.37
N VAL A 174 -10.53 5.42 -11.23
CA VAL A 174 -11.24 5.25 -9.95
C VAL A 174 -12.05 3.95 -10.02
N VAL A 175 -11.91 3.11 -9.00
CA VAL A 175 -12.72 1.91 -8.79
C VAL A 175 -13.70 2.20 -7.68
N ASP A 176 -14.98 2.31 -8.00
CA ASP A 176 -16.04 2.43 -7.01
C ASP A 176 -16.30 1.08 -6.33
N ASN A 177 -15.98 1.00 -5.06
CA ASN A 177 -16.25 -0.19 -4.25
C ASN A 177 -17.38 0.07 -3.22
N SER A 178 -18.31 0.93 -3.51
CA SER A 178 -19.44 1.22 -2.60
C SER A 178 -20.54 0.15 -2.64
N GLY A 179 -20.57 -0.65 -3.68
CA GLY A 179 -21.59 -1.66 -3.94
C GLY A 179 -21.34 -3.03 -3.33
N SER A 180 -21.95 -4.05 -3.94
CA SER A 180 -21.82 -5.46 -3.59
C SER A 180 -20.49 -6.06 -4.09
N LEU A 181 -20.13 -7.26 -3.60
CA LEU A 181 -18.98 -8.00 -4.10
C LEU A 181 -19.12 -8.35 -5.59
N ALA A 182 -20.34 -8.62 -6.09
CA ALA A 182 -20.56 -8.90 -7.50
C ALA A 182 -20.36 -7.67 -8.38
N GLU A 183 -20.65 -6.47 -7.87
CA GLU A 183 -20.32 -5.21 -8.54
C GLU A 183 -18.82 -4.97 -8.55
N LEU A 184 -18.15 -5.22 -7.43
CA LEU A 184 -16.69 -5.15 -7.37
C LEU A 184 -16.00 -6.14 -8.32
N ASP A 185 -16.56 -7.35 -8.52
CA ASP A 185 -16.03 -8.32 -9.48
C ASP A 185 -16.09 -7.77 -10.92
N ARG A 186 -17.18 -7.07 -11.29
CA ARG A 186 -17.29 -6.39 -12.60
C ARG A 186 -16.29 -5.25 -12.73
N GLU A 187 -16.27 -4.33 -11.75
CA GLU A 187 -15.35 -3.19 -11.72
C GLU A 187 -13.88 -3.62 -11.84
N ALA A 188 -13.49 -4.70 -11.12
CA ALA A 188 -12.14 -5.24 -11.19
C ALA A 188 -11.84 -5.91 -12.54
N GLY A 189 -12.83 -6.55 -13.19
CA GLY A 189 -12.70 -7.12 -14.53
C GLY A 189 -12.54 -6.04 -15.61
N ASP A 190 -13.31 -4.96 -15.50
CA ASP A 190 -13.22 -3.81 -16.40
C ASP A 190 -11.88 -3.08 -16.23
N LEU A 191 -11.45 -2.87 -14.97
CA LEU A 191 -10.13 -2.36 -14.65
C LEU A 191 -9.02 -3.21 -15.27
N TRP A 192 -9.07 -4.54 -15.11
CA TRP A 192 -8.08 -5.45 -15.68
C TRP A 192 -7.99 -5.35 -17.19
N SER A 193 -9.15 -5.30 -17.86
CA SER A 193 -9.24 -5.16 -19.31
C SER A 193 -8.58 -3.85 -19.79
N GLU A 194 -8.81 -2.75 -19.09
CA GLU A 194 -8.21 -1.45 -19.38
C GLU A 194 -6.69 -1.45 -19.13
N LEU A 195 -6.23 -2.04 -18.01
CA LEU A 195 -4.79 -2.14 -17.72
C LEU A 195 -4.06 -2.98 -18.77
N ARG A 196 -4.65 -4.10 -19.19
CA ARG A 196 -4.08 -4.91 -20.27
C ARG A 196 -4.00 -4.17 -21.62
N ARG A 197 -5.05 -3.42 -21.95
CA ARG A 197 -5.06 -2.59 -23.16
C ARG A 197 -3.93 -1.56 -23.15
N ARG A 198 -3.71 -0.89 -22.00
CA ARG A 198 -2.61 0.08 -21.84
C ARG A 198 -1.24 -0.59 -21.88
N ALA A 199 -1.10 -1.76 -21.28
CA ALA A 199 0.16 -2.51 -21.32
C ALA A 199 0.54 -2.91 -22.76
N LEU A 200 -0.43 -3.31 -23.59
CA LEU A 200 -0.20 -3.60 -25.01
C LEU A 200 0.25 -2.34 -25.76
N ALA A 201 -0.37 -1.20 -25.52
CA ALA A 201 0.00 0.06 -26.15
C ALA A 201 1.39 0.60 -25.76
N LEU A 202 1.99 0.11 -24.66
CA LEU A 202 3.37 0.43 -24.29
C LEU A 202 4.40 -0.48 -24.96
N ALA A 203 3.93 -1.54 -25.60
CA ALA A 203 4.77 -2.55 -26.24
C ALA A 203 5.01 -2.28 -27.73
N ASP A 204 4.16 -1.44 -28.33
CA ASP A 204 4.28 -0.94 -29.70
C ASP A 204 5.15 0.32 -29.74
#